data_138d62e9874839f588bb905941a5057a
#
_entry.id   138d62e9874839f588bb905941a5057a
#
_cell.length_a   1.000
_cell.length_b   1.000
_cell.length_c   1.000
_cell.angle_alpha   90.00
_cell.angle_beta   90.00
_cell.angle_gamma   90.00
#
_symmetry.space_group_name_H-M   'P 1'
#
loop_
_entity.id
_entity.type
_entity.pdbx_description
1 polymer ?
#
loop_
_entity_poly.entity_id
_entity_poly.type
_entity_poly.pdbx_seq_one_letter_code
_entity_poly.pdbx_strand_id
1 'polypeptide(L)'
;MIEIAQPILIVSGERNARNLGFAPHGAGRNLSRAGHRQTLPRDVPDEEIVRMETAGLDVRFFCPDLDVPELPSAYKDAASVRRDIERFGLCEIVEEIMPYGCVMGGDFDRNAPWKRKAREKEAGANAAAALAVEEEQVDDGPQPSW
;
A
#
# COMPACT_ATOMS: atom_id res chain seq x y z
N MET A 1 12.29 9.76 6.31
CA MET A 1 11.86 8.55 6.02
C MET A 1 11.17 8.29 4.81
N ILE A 2 10.61 7.46 4.43
CA ILE A 2 11.09 6.89 3.35
C ILE A 2 10.20 5.76 3.05
N GLU A 3 9.95 5.56 1.85
CA GLU A 3 9.52 4.30 1.34
C GLU A 3 10.71 3.32 1.28
N ILE A 4 10.42 2.05 1.20
CA ILE A 4 11.39 0.96 1.32
C ILE A 4 12.58 1.09 0.37
N ALA A 5 12.35 1.62 -0.84
CA ALA A 5 13.33 1.62 -1.94
C ALA A 5 14.00 2.99 -2.17
N GLN A 6 13.72 3.99 -1.35
CA GLN A 6 14.26 5.34 -1.55
C GLN A 6 15.33 5.70 -0.53
N PRO A 7 16.25 6.63 -0.86
CA PRO A 7 17.26 7.07 0.07
C PRO A 7 16.68 7.62 1.37
N ILE A 8 17.35 7.33 2.47
CA ILE A 8 17.13 8.00 3.74
C ILE A 8 17.81 9.34 3.68
N LEU A 9 17.04 10.41 3.85
CA LEU A 9 17.59 11.76 3.85
C LEU A 9 17.97 12.16 5.28
N ILE A 10 19.22 12.54 5.46
CA ILE A 10 19.67 13.27 6.66
C ILE A 10 19.46 14.74 6.37
N VAL A 11 18.68 15.39 7.19
CA VAL A 11 18.32 16.79 6.99
C VAL A 11 18.72 17.64 8.16
N SER A 12 19.07 18.90 7.87
CA SER A 12 19.33 19.96 8.85
C SER A 12 18.41 21.15 8.57
N GLY A 13 18.07 21.90 9.58
CA GLY A 13 17.29 23.10 9.36
C GLY A 13 16.89 23.78 10.66
N GLU A 14 16.58 25.06 10.55
CA GLU A 14 16.10 25.88 11.64
C GLU A 14 14.65 26.27 11.43
N ARG A 15 13.97 26.59 12.52
CA ARG A 15 12.61 27.12 12.47
C ARG A 15 12.57 28.46 11.74
N ASN A 16 11.71 28.56 10.74
CA ASN A 16 11.45 29.80 10.04
C ASN A 16 9.95 29.96 9.72
N ALA A 17 9.59 31.09 9.11
CA ALA A 17 8.19 31.38 8.80
C ALA A 17 7.56 30.41 7.75
N ARG A 18 8.37 29.72 6.95
CA ARG A 18 7.90 28.80 5.91
C ARG A 18 7.68 27.40 6.44
N ASN A 19 8.57 26.91 7.31
CA ASN A 19 8.51 25.54 7.82
C ASN A 19 7.87 25.42 9.20
N LEU A 20 7.69 26.55 9.94
CA LEU A 20 7.15 26.59 11.30
C LEU A 20 7.87 25.65 12.29
N GLY A 21 9.08 25.22 11.96
CA GLY A 21 9.87 24.24 12.72
C GLY A 21 9.53 22.79 12.39
N PHE A 22 8.86 22.54 11.28
CA PHE A 22 8.53 21.17 10.82
C PHE A 22 9.32 20.81 9.56
N ALA A 23 9.68 19.53 9.45
CA ALA A 23 10.20 18.93 8.25
C ALA A 23 9.36 17.66 7.92
N PRO A 24 9.19 17.32 6.64
CA PRO A 24 8.51 16.09 6.29
C PRO A 24 9.30 14.88 6.79
N HIS A 25 8.65 13.96 7.49
CA HIS A 25 9.27 12.74 7.98
C HIS A 25 9.17 11.58 6.97
N GLY A 26 8.40 11.75 5.89
CA GLY A 26 8.17 10.75 4.86
C GLY A 26 7.58 11.32 3.58
N ALA A 27 7.61 10.52 2.50
CA ALA A 27 7.08 10.93 1.19
C ALA A 27 5.56 11.18 1.21
N GLY A 28 4.86 10.52 2.13
CA GLY A 28 3.40 10.52 2.16
C GLY A 28 2.79 9.58 1.10
N ARG A 29 1.59 9.13 1.35
CA ARG A 29 0.89 8.19 0.48
C ARG A 29 0.04 8.91 -0.57
N ASN A 30 -0.08 8.31 -1.74
CA ASN A 30 -1.04 8.75 -2.77
C ASN A 30 -2.43 8.17 -2.52
N LEU A 31 -2.50 6.94 -1.97
CA LEU A 31 -3.72 6.19 -1.77
C LEU A 31 -3.80 5.65 -0.33
N SER A 32 -5.00 5.40 0.14
CA SER A 32 -5.20 4.60 1.34
C SER A 32 -4.67 3.17 1.13
N ARG A 33 -4.41 2.42 2.20
CA ARG A 33 -3.97 1.02 2.11
C ARG A 33 -4.92 0.18 1.27
N ALA A 34 -6.23 0.30 1.53
CA ALA A 34 -7.25 -0.41 0.76
C ALA A 34 -7.33 0.06 -0.71
N GLY A 35 -7.20 1.37 -0.94
CA GLY A 35 -7.16 1.93 -2.29
C GLY A 35 -5.97 1.44 -3.10
N HIS A 36 -4.78 1.43 -2.50
CA HIS A 36 -3.59 0.90 -3.15
C HIS A 36 -3.72 -0.59 -3.49
N ARG A 37 -4.23 -1.41 -2.55
CA ARG A 37 -4.47 -2.82 -2.80
C ARG A 37 -5.37 -3.08 -4.02
N GLN A 38 -6.33 -2.20 -4.28
CA GLN A 38 -7.23 -2.29 -5.44
C GLN A 38 -6.56 -1.95 -6.78
N THR A 39 -5.45 -1.22 -6.77
CA THR A 39 -4.69 -0.86 -7.98
C THR A 39 -3.70 -1.94 -8.40
N LEU A 40 -3.37 -2.86 -7.50
CA LEU A 40 -2.41 -3.92 -7.78
C LEU A 40 -3.03 -5.01 -8.66
N PRO A 41 -2.25 -5.66 -9.54
CA PRO A 41 -2.72 -6.75 -10.37
C PRO A 41 -3.21 -7.91 -9.50
N ARG A 42 -4.36 -8.49 -9.84
CA ARG A 42 -4.99 -9.58 -9.09
C ARG A 42 -4.49 -10.96 -9.49
N ASP A 43 -3.91 -11.05 -10.65
CA ASP A 43 -3.37 -12.25 -11.28
C ASP A 43 -1.88 -12.49 -10.97
N VAL A 44 -1.24 -11.54 -10.27
CA VAL A 44 0.15 -11.64 -9.85
C VAL A 44 0.22 -11.92 -8.34
N PRO A 45 0.97 -12.95 -7.90
CA PRO A 45 1.18 -13.23 -6.49
C PRO A 45 1.83 -12.07 -5.74
N ASP A 46 1.47 -11.87 -4.48
CA ASP A 46 2.00 -10.79 -3.65
C ASP A 46 3.53 -10.83 -3.52
N GLU A 47 4.12 -12.02 -3.45
CA GLU A 47 5.56 -12.23 -3.40
C GLU A 47 6.27 -11.70 -4.66
N GLU A 48 5.63 -11.86 -5.80
CA GLU A 48 6.16 -11.35 -7.06
C GLU A 48 6.05 -9.83 -7.15
N ILE A 49 4.93 -9.26 -6.70
CA ILE A 49 4.77 -7.79 -6.62
C ILE A 49 5.85 -7.20 -5.71
N VAL A 50 6.05 -7.79 -4.52
CA VAL A 50 7.11 -7.37 -3.59
C VAL A 50 8.47 -7.43 -4.29
N ARG A 51 8.80 -8.55 -4.94
CA ARG A 51 10.08 -8.74 -5.65
C ARG A 51 10.29 -7.71 -6.75
N MET A 52 9.25 -7.38 -7.51
CA MET A 52 9.34 -6.39 -8.60
C MET A 52 9.57 -4.97 -8.07
N GLU A 53 8.83 -4.58 -7.03
CA GLU A 53 8.90 -3.22 -6.49
C GLU A 53 10.11 -2.97 -5.57
N THR A 54 10.73 -4.03 -5.07
CA THR A 54 11.89 -3.94 -4.17
C THR A 54 13.15 -4.52 -4.80
N ALA A 55 13.22 -4.62 -6.12
CA ALA A 55 14.35 -5.20 -6.83
C ALA A 55 15.70 -4.58 -6.41
N GLY A 56 16.64 -5.43 -6.02
CA GLY A 56 17.96 -5.00 -5.55
C GLY A 56 18.06 -4.75 -4.04
N LEU A 57 16.96 -4.91 -3.28
CA LEU A 57 16.96 -4.77 -1.83
C LEU A 57 16.71 -6.12 -1.13
N ASP A 58 17.33 -6.32 0.03
CA ASP A 58 17.01 -7.44 0.93
C ASP A 58 15.81 -7.05 1.82
N VAL A 59 14.61 -7.36 1.34
CA VAL A 59 13.37 -7.04 2.06
C VAL A 59 12.85 -8.28 2.76
N ARG A 60 12.67 -8.18 4.07
CA ARG A 60 12.18 -9.27 4.91
C ARG A 60 10.95 -8.85 5.68
N PHE A 61 9.96 -9.74 5.76
CA PHE A 61 8.77 -9.56 6.58
C PHE A 61 8.85 -10.44 7.83
N PHE A 62 8.51 -9.88 8.97
CA PHE A 62 8.46 -10.63 10.23
C PHE A 62 7.31 -11.63 10.24
N CYS A 63 6.18 -11.27 9.63
CA CYS A 63 5.00 -12.13 9.51
C CYS A 63 4.90 -12.74 8.11
N PRO A 64 4.25 -13.91 7.97
CA PRO A 64 4.03 -14.53 6.66
C PRO A 64 3.09 -13.70 5.75
N ASP A 65 2.21 -12.89 6.34
CA ASP A 65 1.32 -12.02 5.57
C ASP A 65 2.09 -10.77 5.11
N LEU A 66 2.33 -10.64 3.81
CA LEU A 66 3.06 -9.52 3.24
C LEU A 66 2.25 -8.23 3.31
N ASP A 67 2.86 -7.15 3.78
CA ASP A 67 2.23 -5.83 3.82
C ASP A 67 2.39 -5.09 2.48
N VAL A 68 1.83 -5.67 1.43
CA VAL A 68 1.87 -5.13 0.06
C VAL A 68 1.38 -3.67 -0.03
N PRO A 69 0.40 -3.22 0.76
CA PRO A 69 0.05 -1.81 0.83
C PRO A 69 1.18 -0.84 1.23
N GLU A 70 2.28 -1.31 1.78
CA GLU A 70 3.45 -0.49 2.15
C GLU A 70 4.54 -0.44 1.07
N LEU A 71 4.31 -1.02 -0.09
CA LEU A 71 5.25 -0.99 -1.20
C LEU A 71 5.42 0.42 -1.80
N PRO A 72 6.53 0.67 -2.51
CA PRO A 72 6.87 1.96 -3.10
C PRO A 72 5.75 2.62 -3.90
N SER A 73 5.01 1.86 -4.71
CA SER A 73 3.91 2.37 -5.53
C SER A 73 2.75 3.00 -4.74
N ALA A 74 2.67 2.75 -3.42
CA ALA A 74 1.69 3.38 -2.55
C ALA A 74 1.99 4.84 -2.23
N TYR A 75 3.23 5.28 -2.44
CA TYR A 75 3.76 6.54 -1.96
C TYR A 75 3.91 7.57 -3.08
N LYS A 76 4.10 8.82 -2.70
CA LYS A 76 4.43 9.91 -3.63
C LYS A 76 5.83 9.72 -4.18
N ASP A 77 6.02 10.16 -5.41
CA ASP A 77 7.34 10.18 -6.04
C ASP A 77 8.35 10.96 -5.18
N ALA A 78 9.41 10.27 -4.77
CA ALA A 78 10.42 10.81 -3.88
C ALA A 78 11.15 12.03 -4.47
N ALA A 79 11.37 12.04 -5.79
CA ALA A 79 11.99 13.18 -6.46
C ALA A 79 11.09 14.43 -6.41
N SER A 80 9.78 14.24 -6.50
CA SER A 80 8.81 15.34 -6.33
C SER A 80 8.80 15.87 -4.91
N VAL A 81 8.81 15.00 -3.92
CA VAL A 81 8.89 15.40 -2.51
C VAL A 81 10.19 16.17 -2.22
N ARG A 82 11.30 15.69 -2.76
CA ARG A 82 12.60 16.36 -2.64
C ARG A 82 12.56 17.77 -3.24
N ARG A 83 12.04 17.92 -4.47
CA ARG A 83 11.89 19.24 -5.09
C ARG A 83 11.03 20.19 -4.26
N ASP A 84 10.00 19.69 -3.59
CA ASP A 84 9.16 20.50 -2.71
C ASP A 84 9.90 20.90 -1.43
N ILE A 85 10.71 20.03 -0.84
CA ILE A 85 11.57 20.37 0.30
C ILE A 85 12.49 21.55 -0.06
N GLU A 86 13.16 21.47 -1.21
CA GLU A 86 14.07 22.49 -1.72
C GLU A 86 13.30 23.79 -2.08
N ARG A 87 12.23 23.68 -2.85
CA ARG A 87 11.42 24.81 -3.33
C ARG A 87 10.84 25.64 -2.18
N PHE A 88 10.37 24.98 -1.14
CA PHE A 88 9.76 25.65 0.01
C PHE A 88 10.75 25.94 1.14
N GLY A 89 12.02 25.53 1.01
CA GLY A 89 13.04 25.74 2.02
C GLY A 89 12.66 25.13 3.36
N LEU A 90 12.14 23.91 3.34
CA LEU A 90 11.67 23.23 4.55
C LEU A 90 12.83 22.78 5.44
N CYS A 91 13.88 22.28 4.82
CA CYS A 91 15.15 21.88 5.45
C CYS A 91 16.23 21.75 4.37
N GLU A 92 17.47 21.63 4.79
CA GLU A 92 18.62 21.31 3.96
C GLU A 92 18.86 19.80 3.97
N ILE A 93 19.04 19.20 2.81
CA ILE A 93 19.45 17.80 2.69
C ILE A 93 20.96 17.75 2.79
N VAL A 94 21.47 17.20 3.88
CA VAL A 94 22.91 17.15 4.19
C VAL A 94 23.53 15.90 3.61
N GLU A 95 22.84 14.75 3.70
CA GLU A 95 23.36 13.47 3.27
C GLU A 95 22.21 12.54 2.85
N GLU A 96 22.55 11.57 2.01
CA GLU A 96 21.65 10.52 1.56
C GLU A 96 22.26 9.16 1.85
N ILE A 97 21.47 8.28 2.46
CA ILE A 97 21.88 6.90 2.75
C ILE A 97 21.01 5.96 1.90
N MET A 98 21.64 5.25 0.97
CA MET A 98 20.96 4.25 0.17
C MET A 98 20.62 3.02 1.02
N PRO A 99 19.38 2.53 1.03
CA PRO A 99 19.04 1.33 1.75
C PRO A 99 19.67 0.10 1.09
N TYR A 100 20.24 -0.77 1.89
CA TYR A 100 20.66 -2.12 1.46
C TYR A 100 19.50 -3.10 1.57
N GLY A 101 18.65 -2.92 2.56
CA GLY A 101 17.48 -3.75 2.80
C GLY A 101 16.61 -3.17 3.91
N CYS A 102 15.51 -3.84 4.17
CA CYS A 102 14.63 -3.48 5.27
C CYS A 102 13.97 -4.71 5.90
N VAL A 103 13.57 -4.56 7.17
CA VAL A 103 12.74 -5.53 7.87
C VAL A 103 11.40 -4.88 8.15
N MET A 104 10.34 -5.49 7.65
CA MET A 104 8.98 -5.02 7.82
C MET A 104 8.19 -5.91 8.77
N GLY A 105 7.27 -5.32 9.51
CA GLY A 105 6.40 -6.06 10.43
C GLY A 105 5.52 -7.07 9.70
N GLY A 106 5.11 -6.76 8.49
CA GLY A 106 4.06 -7.49 7.79
C GLY A 106 2.69 -7.22 8.42
N ASP A 107 1.66 -7.84 7.89
CA ASP A 107 0.30 -7.67 8.38
C ASP A 107 -0.05 -8.75 9.42
N PHE A 108 0.42 -8.57 10.66
CA PHE A 108 0.30 -9.56 11.74
C PHE A 108 -1.06 -9.55 12.46
N ASP A 109 -1.79 -8.44 12.43
CA ASP A 109 -3.10 -8.36 13.12
C ASP A 109 -4.22 -8.90 12.24
N ARG A 110 -4.47 -10.20 12.35
CA ARG A 110 -5.57 -10.87 11.64
C ARG A 110 -6.95 -10.42 12.08
N ASN A 111 -7.09 -9.82 13.25
CA ASN A 111 -8.35 -9.38 13.83
C ASN A 111 -8.55 -7.86 13.78
N ALA A 112 -7.66 -7.14 13.12
CA ALA A 112 -7.78 -5.71 12.95
C ALA A 112 -9.18 -5.32 12.44
N PRO A 113 -9.80 -4.26 12.97
CA PRO A 113 -11.17 -3.86 12.62
C PRO A 113 -11.40 -3.69 11.12
N TRP A 114 -10.40 -3.20 10.39
CA TRP A 114 -10.48 -3.04 8.93
C TRP A 114 -10.47 -4.37 8.19
N LYS A 115 -9.72 -5.37 8.66
CA LYS A 115 -9.72 -6.73 8.08
C LYS A 115 -11.03 -7.46 8.34
N ARG A 116 -11.61 -7.27 9.52
CA ARG A 116 -12.92 -7.83 9.85
C ARG A 116 -13.99 -7.29 8.92
N LYS A 117 -14.07 -5.96 8.75
CA LYS A 117 -15.00 -5.33 7.83
C LYS A 117 -14.82 -5.78 6.37
N ALA A 118 -13.57 -5.96 5.93
CA ALA A 118 -13.29 -6.46 4.58
C ALA A 118 -13.82 -7.88 4.39
N ARG A 119 -13.56 -8.78 5.35
CA ARG A 119 -14.07 -10.16 5.32
C ARG A 119 -15.60 -10.25 5.39
N GLU A 120 -16.22 -9.42 6.22
CA GLU A 120 -17.70 -9.35 6.31
C GLU A 120 -18.31 -8.89 4.97
N LYS A 121 -17.69 -7.91 4.31
CA LYS A 121 -18.13 -7.43 2.99
C LYS A 121 -17.94 -8.50 1.90
N GLU A 122 -16.82 -9.21 1.91
CA GLU A 122 -16.52 -10.28 0.96
C GLU A 122 -17.44 -11.48 1.17
N ALA A 123 -17.67 -11.88 2.42
CA ALA A 123 -18.64 -12.93 2.76
C ALA A 123 -20.07 -12.57 2.31
N GLY A 124 -20.48 -11.32 2.50
CA GLY A 124 -21.77 -10.82 2.03
C GLY A 124 -21.89 -10.83 0.51
N ALA A 125 -20.82 -10.43 -0.20
CA ALA A 125 -20.81 -10.47 -1.66
C ALA A 125 -20.86 -11.89 -2.22
N ASN A 126 -20.13 -12.82 -1.60
CA ASN A 126 -20.13 -14.23 -1.99
C ASN A 126 -21.50 -14.89 -1.71
N ALA A 127 -22.14 -14.56 -0.59
CA ALA A 127 -23.48 -15.04 -0.28
C ALA A 127 -24.53 -14.53 -1.28
N ALA A 128 -24.45 -13.26 -1.65
CA ALA A 128 -25.35 -12.69 -2.66
C ALA A 128 -25.13 -13.29 -4.05
N ALA A 129 -23.88 -13.58 -4.43
CA ALA A 129 -23.56 -14.24 -5.69
C ALA A 129 -24.08 -15.69 -5.72
N ALA A 130 -23.97 -16.41 -4.59
CA ALA A 130 -24.51 -17.78 -4.48
C ALA A 130 -26.02 -17.81 -4.64
N LEU A 131 -26.73 -16.89 -4.01
CA LEU A 131 -28.20 -16.78 -4.15
C LEU A 131 -28.64 -16.45 -5.58
N ALA A 132 -27.91 -15.57 -6.27
CA ALA A 132 -28.21 -15.25 -7.66
C ALA A 132 -28.03 -16.44 -8.61
N VAL A 133 -27.05 -17.32 -8.34
CA VAL A 133 -26.85 -18.55 -9.11
C VAL A 133 -27.98 -19.58 -8.86
N GLU A 134 -28.49 -19.66 -7.63
CA GLU A 134 -29.61 -20.53 -7.29
C GLU A 134 -30.92 -20.04 -7.95
N GLU A 135 -31.17 -18.75 -8.00
CA GLU A 135 -32.36 -18.19 -8.69
C GLU A 135 -32.32 -18.43 -10.21
N GLU A 136 -31.15 -18.35 -10.84
CA GLU A 136 -30.99 -18.59 -12.28
C GLU A 136 -31.20 -20.08 -12.65
N GLN A 137 -30.94 -21.01 -11.73
CA GLN A 137 -31.13 -22.45 -11.94
C GLN A 137 -32.58 -22.94 -11.73
N VAL A 138 -33.44 -22.16 -11.11
CA VAL A 138 -34.85 -22.53 -10.81
C VAL A 138 -35.81 -22.23 -11.99
N ASP A 139 -35.39 -21.38 -12.97
CA ASP A 139 -36.27 -20.94 -14.08
C ASP A 139 -36.27 -21.88 -15.32
N ASP A 140 -35.60 -23.05 -15.26
CA ASP A 140 -35.59 -24.06 -16.35
C ASP A 140 -36.62 -25.17 -16.13
N GLY A 141 -37.84 -24.80 -15.74
CA GLY A 141 -38.97 -25.68 -15.70
C GLY A 141 -39.45 -26.11 -17.11
N PRO A 142 -39.91 -27.36 -17.30
CA PRO A 142 -40.30 -27.86 -18.62
C PRO A 142 -41.43 -27.02 -19.20
N GLN A 143 -41.19 -26.44 -20.37
CA GLN A 143 -42.22 -25.77 -21.16
C GLN A 143 -43.32 -26.77 -21.54
N PRO A 144 -44.61 -26.51 -21.29
CA PRO A 144 -45.69 -27.39 -21.70
C PRO A 144 -45.77 -27.41 -23.22
N SER A 145 -45.61 -28.58 -23.80
CA SER A 145 -45.89 -28.85 -25.22
C SER A 145 -47.40 -28.80 -25.49
N TRP A 146 -47.83 -27.78 -26.19
CA TRP A 146 -49.14 -27.71 -26.85
C TRP A 146 -49.00 -28.01 -28.33
#